data_f0ac860b467fb1fac52cb5ac56b9da03
#
_entry.id   f0ac860b467fb1fac52cb5ac56b9da03
#
_cell.length_a   1.000
_cell.length_b   1.000
_cell.length_c   1.000
_cell.angle_alpha   90.00
_cell.angle_beta   90.00
_cell.angle_gamma   90.00
#
_symmetry.space_group_name_H-M   'P 1'
#
loop_
_entity.id
_entity.type
_entity.pdbx_description
1 polymer ?
#
loop_
_entity_poly.entity_id
_entity_poly.type
_entity_poly.pdbx_seq_one_letter_code
_entity_poly.pdbx_strand_id
1 'polypeptide(L)'
;MREAEASYIRLTGKPVPPSLAEVYVPEGMFADPDAVMKAAEEGNPKLKAYLADIRAARGEKELAQSAYHPKINLEVGPNYSDRGGRGSNWTSSFDVMATMRWNLFNSGADKAETEAAESRIRQARQTAYNFFDDLNLEIADTWTRYMAAIEQRKYYQE
;
A
#
# COMPACT_ATOMS: atom_id res chain seq x y z
N MET A 1 9.44 26.01 34.15
CA MET A 1 8.60 27.15 33.71
C MET A 1 9.40 28.19 32.92
N ARG A 2 10.49 28.77 33.43
CA ARG A 2 11.26 29.87 32.74
C ARG A 2 11.74 29.53 31.31
N GLU A 3 12.09 28.28 31.00
CA GLU A 3 12.58 27.88 29.70
C GLU A 3 11.47 27.81 28.64
N ALA A 4 10.28 27.33 29.02
CA ALA A 4 9.10 27.31 28.16
C ALA A 4 8.59 28.74 27.86
N GLU A 5 8.61 29.64 28.86
CA GLU A 5 8.28 31.06 28.70
C GLU A 5 9.23 31.77 27.73
N ALA A 6 10.55 31.54 27.89
CA ALA A 6 11.56 32.08 26.97
C ALA A 6 11.39 31.57 25.54
N SER A 7 11.08 30.30 25.38
CA SER A 7 10.81 29.68 24.06
C SER A 7 9.54 30.27 23.43
N TYR A 8 8.48 30.47 24.19
CA TYR A 8 7.26 31.10 23.70
C TYR A 8 7.48 32.53 23.22
N ILE A 9 8.18 33.35 24.04
CA ILE A 9 8.52 34.74 23.67
C ILE A 9 9.37 34.80 22.43
N ARG A 10 10.33 33.88 22.31
CA ARG A 10 11.20 33.79 21.14
C ARG A 10 10.43 33.45 19.85
N LEU A 11 9.41 32.58 19.93
CA LEU A 11 8.64 32.10 18.78
C LEU A 11 7.54 33.08 18.39
N THR A 12 6.90 33.73 19.36
CA THR A 12 5.72 34.56 19.11
C THR A 12 6.00 36.07 19.13
N GLY A 13 7.14 36.47 19.72
CA GLY A 13 7.46 37.89 19.99
C GLY A 13 6.56 38.56 21.03
N LYS A 14 5.71 37.81 21.76
CA LYS A 14 4.73 38.33 22.71
C LYS A 14 4.96 37.71 24.09
N PRO A 15 4.65 38.45 25.16
CA PRO A 15 4.68 37.90 26.53
C PRO A 15 3.64 36.77 26.67
N VAL A 16 3.95 35.82 27.55
CA VAL A 16 3.01 34.71 27.86
C VAL A 16 1.74 35.28 28.44
N PRO A 17 0.54 34.94 27.95
CA PRO A 17 -0.71 35.42 28.52
C PRO A 17 -0.89 34.91 29.95
N PRO A 18 -1.54 35.70 30.83
CA PRO A 18 -1.70 35.36 32.27
C PRO A 18 -2.58 34.13 32.52
N SER A 19 -3.38 33.73 31.53
CA SER A 19 -4.15 32.48 31.56
C SER A 19 -3.98 31.77 30.23
N LEU A 20 -3.47 30.55 30.26
CA LEU A 20 -3.44 29.66 29.12
C LEU A 20 -4.79 28.94 28.99
N ALA A 21 -5.29 28.75 27.81
CA ALA A 21 -6.46 27.93 27.58
C ALA A 21 -6.22 26.50 28.11
N GLU A 22 -7.20 25.93 28.74
CA GLU A 22 -7.14 24.55 29.19
C GLU A 22 -6.88 23.63 27.98
N VAL A 23 -5.89 22.76 28.07
CA VAL A 23 -5.59 21.82 26.99
C VAL A 23 -6.73 20.82 26.92
N TYR A 24 -7.45 20.82 25.83
CA TYR A 24 -8.45 19.79 25.53
C TYR A 24 -7.78 18.42 25.50
N VAL A 25 -8.16 17.56 26.42
CA VAL A 25 -7.77 16.13 26.37
C VAL A 25 -8.80 15.42 25.51
N PRO A 26 -8.41 14.82 24.36
CA PRO A 26 -9.36 14.10 23.52
C PRO A 26 -10.07 13.01 24.31
N GLU A 27 -11.40 12.96 24.20
CA GLU A 27 -12.18 11.85 24.73
C GLU A 27 -11.89 10.60 23.87
N GLY A 28 -11.79 9.42 24.51
CA GLY A 28 -11.63 8.15 23.78
C GLY A 28 -10.20 7.66 23.66
N MET A 29 -9.31 8.05 24.58
CA MET A 29 -7.99 7.42 24.65
C MET A 29 -8.11 5.95 25.06
N PHE A 30 -7.34 5.11 24.39
CA PHE A 30 -7.32 3.67 24.67
C PHE A 30 -6.89 3.39 26.11
N ALA A 31 -7.50 2.35 26.72
CA ALA A 31 -7.24 2.00 28.11
C ALA A 31 -5.91 1.24 28.29
N ASP A 32 -5.46 0.55 27.26
CA ASP A 32 -4.27 -0.29 27.29
C ASP A 32 -3.61 -0.39 25.91
N PRO A 33 -2.34 -0.83 25.81
CA PRO A 33 -1.62 -0.97 24.55
C PRO A 33 -2.23 -2.02 23.62
N ASP A 34 -2.87 -3.05 24.15
CA ASP A 34 -3.49 -4.11 23.35
C ASP A 34 -4.69 -3.57 22.56
N ALA A 35 -5.47 -2.68 23.18
CA ALA A 35 -6.56 -1.98 22.50
C ALA A 35 -6.05 -1.07 21.37
N VAL A 36 -4.91 -0.40 21.57
CA VAL A 36 -4.25 0.41 20.53
C VAL A 36 -3.80 -0.50 19.38
N MET A 37 -3.19 -1.63 19.70
CA MET A 37 -2.71 -2.58 18.69
C MET A 37 -3.85 -3.11 17.83
N LYS A 38 -4.94 -3.53 18.45
CA LYS A 38 -6.14 -4.00 17.73
C LYS A 38 -6.72 -2.92 16.81
N ALA A 39 -6.82 -1.69 17.30
CA ALA A 39 -7.29 -0.57 16.49
C ALA A 39 -6.33 -0.27 15.32
N ALA A 40 -5.02 -0.41 15.53
CA ALA A 40 -4.01 -0.25 14.49
C ALA A 40 -4.10 -1.36 13.42
N GLU A 41 -4.30 -2.61 13.82
CA GLU A 41 -4.51 -3.73 12.90
C GLU A 41 -5.72 -3.50 11.98
N GLU A 42 -6.83 -3.03 12.55
CA GLU A 42 -8.06 -2.79 11.80
C GLU A 42 -8.04 -1.51 10.97
N GLY A 43 -7.37 -0.46 11.48
CA GLY A 43 -7.43 0.91 10.95
C GLY A 43 -6.23 1.34 10.12
N ASN A 44 -5.04 0.78 10.33
CA ASN A 44 -3.80 1.29 9.73
C ASN A 44 -3.78 1.15 8.20
N PRO A 45 -3.72 2.27 7.45
CA PRO A 45 -3.73 2.23 5.99
C PRO A 45 -2.46 1.60 5.40
N LYS A 46 -1.31 1.74 6.07
CA LYS A 46 -0.05 1.11 5.63
C LYS A 46 -0.11 -0.40 5.74
N LEU A 47 -0.67 -0.94 6.82
CA LEU A 47 -0.85 -2.39 6.96
C LEU A 47 -1.77 -2.93 5.87
N LYS A 48 -2.87 -2.22 5.57
CA LYS A 48 -3.78 -2.57 4.47
C LYS A 48 -3.07 -2.54 3.12
N ALA A 49 -2.16 -1.59 2.89
CA ALA A 49 -1.34 -1.50 1.68
C ALA A 49 -0.43 -2.73 1.53
N TYR A 50 0.33 -3.10 2.58
CA TYR A 50 1.18 -4.30 2.53
C TYR A 50 0.39 -5.59 2.31
N LEU A 51 -0.81 -5.71 2.88
CA LEU A 51 -1.69 -6.84 2.60
C LEU A 51 -2.20 -6.84 1.15
N ALA A 52 -2.37 -5.66 0.54
CA ALA A 52 -2.69 -5.53 -0.88
C ALA A 52 -1.49 -5.93 -1.77
N ASP A 53 -0.27 -5.58 -1.38
CA ASP A 53 0.96 -5.97 -2.09
C ASP A 53 1.15 -7.49 -2.13
N ILE A 54 0.83 -8.19 -1.02
CA ILE A 54 0.83 -9.66 -1.01
C ILE A 54 -0.20 -10.23 -2.00
N ARG A 55 -1.40 -9.60 -2.11
CA ARG A 55 -2.41 -10.02 -3.09
C ARG A 55 -1.95 -9.75 -4.52
N ALA A 56 -1.31 -8.60 -4.77
CA ALA A 56 -0.74 -8.25 -6.07
C ALA A 56 0.35 -9.26 -6.48
N ALA A 57 1.28 -9.59 -5.59
CA ALA A 57 2.31 -10.58 -5.85
C ALA A 57 1.73 -11.99 -6.14
N ARG A 58 0.60 -12.35 -5.53
CA ARG A 58 -0.11 -13.60 -5.88
C ARG A 58 -0.69 -13.54 -7.29
N GLY A 59 -1.29 -12.40 -7.68
CA GLY A 59 -1.77 -12.18 -9.04
C GLY A 59 -0.64 -12.24 -10.08
N GLU A 60 0.55 -11.73 -9.75
CA GLU A 60 1.74 -11.87 -10.62
C GLU A 60 2.15 -13.34 -10.81
N LYS A 61 2.04 -14.17 -9.76
CA LYS A 61 2.28 -15.62 -9.90
C LYS A 61 1.25 -16.27 -10.83
N GLU A 62 -0.04 -15.94 -10.67
CA GLU A 62 -1.10 -16.46 -11.56
C GLU A 62 -0.85 -16.01 -13.01
N LEU A 63 -0.40 -14.77 -13.21
CA LEU A 63 -0.02 -14.26 -14.52
C LEU A 63 1.17 -15.05 -15.11
N ALA A 64 2.23 -15.31 -14.32
CA ALA A 64 3.35 -16.14 -14.77
C ALA A 64 2.88 -17.56 -15.14
N GLN A 65 2.00 -18.16 -14.34
CA GLN A 65 1.42 -19.48 -14.63
C GLN A 65 0.53 -19.48 -15.89
N SER A 66 -0.02 -18.34 -16.30
CA SER A 66 -0.82 -18.24 -17.52
C SER A 66 -0.02 -18.58 -18.78
N ALA A 67 1.32 -18.50 -18.73
CA ALA A 67 2.20 -18.89 -19.82
C ALA A 67 2.08 -20.39 -20.20
N TYR A 68 1.66 -21.24 -19.26
CA TYR A 68 1.41 -22.66 -19.50
C TYR A 68 0.10 -22.93 -20.25
N HIS A 69 -0.76 -21.92 -20.40
CA HIS A 69 -2.07 -22.06 -21.05
C HIS A 69 -2.08 -21.42 -22.44
N PRO A 70 -2.95 -21.91 -23.35
CA PRO A 70 -3.10 -21.28 -24.66
C PRO A 70 -3.75 -19.89 -24.51
N LYS A 71 -3.24 -18.92 -25.28
CA LYS A 71 -3.83 -17.60 -25.42
C LYS A 71 -4.71 -17.57 -26.67
N ILE A 72 -5.99 -17.24 -26.47
CA ILE A 72 -6.97 -17.12 -27.54
C ILE A 72 -7.32 -15.65 -27.70
N ASN A 73 -7.08 -15.11 -28.89
CA ASN A 73 -7.46 -13.75 -29.26
C ASN A 73 -8.56 -13.82 -30.32
N LEU A 74 -9.62 -13.04 -30.12
CA LEU A 74 -10.68 -12.84 -31.09
C LEU A 74 -10.55 -11.40 -31.63
N GLU A 75 -10.32 -11.28 -32.92
CA GLU A 75 -10.27 -10.00 -33.61
C GLU A 75 -11.51 -9.87 -34.49
N VAL A 76 -12.22 -8.77 -34.31
CA VAL A 76 -13.45 -8.46 -35.05
C VAL A 76 -13.36 -7.02 -35.51
N GLY A 77 -13.46 -6.80 -36.81
CA GLY A 77 -13.41 -5.44 -37.33
C GLY A 77 -13.74 -5.30 -38.80
N PRO A 78 -14.14 -4.10 -39.22
CA PRO A 78 -14.22 -3.76 -40.62
C PRO A 78 -12.81 -3.61 -41.19
N ASN A 79 -12.57 -4.20 -42.34
CA ASN A 79 -11.36 -4.03 -43.14
C ASN A 79 -11.69 -3.24 -44.41
N TYR A 80 -10.99 -2.12 -44.61
CA TYR A 80 -11.11 -1.31 -45.81
C TYR A 80 -9.81 -1.39 -46.57
N SER A 81 -9.88 -1.85 -47.81
CA SER A 81 -8.70 -1.88 -48.68
C SER A 81 -8.98 -1.11 -49.97
N ASP A 82 -8.12 -0.14 -50.25
CA ASP A 82 -8.08 0.58 -51.54
C ASP A 82 -6.87 0.03 -52.34
N ARG A 83 -7.12 -0.61 -53.49
CA ARG A 83 -6.08 -0.96 -54.46
C ARG A 83 -5.92 0.19 -55.42
N GLY A 84 -5.07 1.15 -55.06
CA GLY A 84 -4.72 2.30 -55.88
C GLY A 84 -4.28 1.87 -57.27
N GLY A 85 -5.12 2.11 -58.24
CA GLY A 85 -4.91 1.91 -59.69
C GLY A 85 -5.96 2.77 -60.45
N ARG A 86 -5.80 2.88 -61.76
CA ARG A 86 -6.68 3.72 -62.65
C ARG A 86 -8.14 3.24 -62.68
N GLY A 87 -8.74 3.10 -61.52
CA GLY A 87 -10.12 2.71 -61.25
C GLY A 87 -10.19 2.39 -59.75
N SER A 88 -10.69 3.31 -58.94
CA SER A 88 -10.89 3.15 -57.52
C SER A 88 -11.76 1.92 -57.26
N ASN A 89 -11.16 0.81 -56.81
CA ASN A 89 -11.88 -0.39 -56.41
C ASN A 89 -11.85 -0.49 -54.88
N TRP A 90 -12.83 0.14 -54.26
CA TRP A 90 -13.07 0.07 -52.81
C TRP A 90 -13.66 -1.30 -52.47
N THR A 91 -12.94 -2.04 -51.65
CA THR A 91 -13.46 -3.29 -51.06
C THR A 91 -13.62 -3.10 -49.57
N SER A 92 -14.82 -3.27 -49.04
CA SER A 92 -15.09 -3.34 -47.61
C SER A 92 -15.41 -4.77 -47.27
N SER A 93 -14.72 -5.33 -46.30
CA SER A 93 -15.01 -6.63 -45.69
C SER A 93 -15.18 -6.51 -44.20
N PHE A 94 -15.89 -7.42 -43.61
CA PHE A 94 -16.00 -7.56 -42.17
C PHE A 94 -15.30 -8.87 -41.79
N ASP A 95 -14.21 -8.75 -41.03
CA ASP A 95 -13.36 -9.89 -40.72
C ASP A 95 -13.57 -10.30 -39.28
N VAL A 96 -13.71 -11.60 -39.05
CA VAL A 96 -13.73 -12.23 -37.73
C VAL A 96 -12.63 -13.27 -37.73
N MET A 97 -11.62 -13.07 -36.88
CA MET A 97 -10.46 -13.98 -36.80
C MET A 97 -10.27 -14.43 -35.35
N ALA A 98 -10.20 -15.72 -35.15
CA ALA A 98 -9.81 -16.30 -33.86
C ALA A 98 -8.40 -16.87 -33.99
N THR A 99 -7.48 -16.39 -33.21
CA THR A 99 -6.08 -16.86 -33.17
C THR A 99 -5.78 -17.51 -31.84
N MET A 100 -5.31 -18.75 -31.87
CA MET A 100 -4.82 -19.44 -30.66
C MET A 100 -3.29 -19.55 -30.75
N ARG A 101 -2.61 -19.14 -29.69
CA ARG A 101 -1.16 -19.26 -29.52
C ARG A 101 -0.85 -19.99 -28.24
N TRP A 102 -0.13 -21.10 -28.35
CA TRP A 102 0.30 -21.87 -27.20
C TRP A 102 1.81 -22.17 -27.33
N ASN A 103 2.54 -21.75 -26.29
CA ASN A 103 3.97 -22.02 -26.20
C ASN A 103 4.15 -23.34 -25.42
N LEU A 104 4.52 -24.40 -26.14
CA LEU A 104 4.65 -25.74 -25.52
C LEU A 104 6.03 -25.94 -24.86
N PHE A 105 7.04 -25.17 -25.29
CA PHE A 105 8.38 -25.27 -24.71
C PHE A 105 9.12 -23.93 -24.84
N ASN A 106 9.64 -23.45 -23.71
CA ASN A 106 10.37 -22.20 -23.60
C ASN A 106 11.67 -22.37 -22.81
N SER A 107 12.40 -23.45 -23.04
CA SER A 107 13.71 -23.71 -22.41
C SER A 107 13.74 -23.52 -20.88
N GLY A 108 12.60 -23.72 -20.19
CA GLY A 108 12.48 -23.52 -18.75
C GLY A 108 12.23 -22.09 -18.28
N ALA A 109 12.10 -21.11 -19.19
CA ALA A 109 11.87 -19.72 -18.82
C ALA A 109 10.57 -19.54 -18.03
N ASP A 110 9.49 -20.22 -18.42
CA ASP A 110 8.18 -20.10 -17.73
C ASP A 110 8.25 -20.65 -16.29
N LYS A 111 9.06 -21.71 -16.08
CA LYS A 111 9.32 -22.24 -14.75
C LYS A 111 10.11 -21.25 -13.89
N ALA A 112 11.18 -20.69 -14.45
CA ALA A 112 12.00 -19.70 -13.75
C ALA A 112 11.21 -18.44 -13.38
N GLU A 113 10.32 -17.97 -14.27
CA GLU A 113 9.44 -16.82 -13.97
C GLU A 113 8.43 -17.14 -12.86
N THR A 114 7.87 -18.35 -12.84
CA THR A 114 6.97 -18.79 -11.77
C THR A 114 7.71 -18.86 -10.42
N GLU A 115 8.93 -19.39 -10.38
CA GLU A 115 9.78 -19.45 -9.17
C GLU A 115 10.18 -18.04 -8.70
N ALA A 116 10.46 -17.12 -9.64
CA ALA A 116 10.72 -15.72 -9.33
C ALA A 116 9.49 -15.05 -8.72
N ALA A 117 8.30 -15.27 -9.27
CA ALA A 117 7.04 -14.75 -8.73
C ALA A 117 6.75 -15.31 -7.31
N GLU A 118 7.05 -16.58 -7.04
CA GLU A 118 6.96 -17.15 -5.68
C GLU A 118 7.92 -16.46 -4.71
N SER A 119 9.10 -16.10 -5.17
CA SER A 119 10.07 -15.36 -4.36
C SER A 119 9.57 -13.95 -4.04
N ARG A 120 8.91 -13.27 -4.99
CA ARG A 120 8.25 -11.98 -4.76
C ARG A 120 7.14 -12.09 -3.70
N ILE A 121 6.35 -13.16 -3.70
CA ILE A 121 5.34 -13.40 -2.63
C ILE A 121 6.02 -13.52 -1.26
N ARG A 122 7.12 -14.28 -1.17
CA ARG A 122 7.87 -14.40 0.09
C ARG A 122 8.42 -13.05 0.55
N GLN A 123 8.97 -12.27 -0.37
CA GLN A 123 9.46 -10.91 -0.10
C GLN A 123 8.33 -9.99 0.41
N ALA A 124 7.18 -9.95 -0.28
CA ALA A 124 6.05 -9.12 0.12
C ALA A 124 5.53 -9.50 1.52
N ARG A 125 5.48 -10.80 1.85
CA ARG A 125 5.13 -11.28 3.19
C ARG A 125 6.13 -10.82 4.24
N GLN A 126 7.43 -10.97 3.96
CA GLN A 126 8.46 -10.56 4.92
C GLN A 126 8.43 -9.05 5.17
N THR A 127 8.20 -8.25 4.14
CA THR A 127 8.03 -6.81 4.29
C THR A 127 6.83 -6.46 5.17
N ALA A 128 5.70 -7.16 4.99
CA ALA A 128 4.52 -6.98 5.83
C ALA A 128 4.78 -7.38 7.30
N TYR A 129 5.49 -8.48 7.55
CA TYR A 129 5.88 -8.90 8.90
C TYR A 129 6.81 -7.89 9.56
N ASN A 130 7.83 -7.42 8.86
CA ASN A 130 8.75 -6.42 9.40
C ASN A 130 7.99 -5.14 9.78
N PHE A 131 7.07 -4.68 8.93
CA PHE A 131 6.25 -3.52 9.25
C PHE A 131 5.36 -3.76 10.48
N PHE A 132 4.81 -4.95 10.64
CA PHE A 132 4.00 -5.31 11.81
C PHE A 132 4.83 -5.30 13.10
N ASP A 133 6.05 -5.83 13.06
CA ASP A 133 6.98 -5.81 14.19
C ASP A 133 7.41 -4.38 14.55
N ASP A 134 7.70 -3.54 13.54
CA ASP A 134 8.01 -2.12 13.73
C ASP A 134 6.83 -1.38 14.37
N LEU A 135 5.60 -1.66 13.92
CA LEU A 135 4.38 -1.07 14.47
C LEU A 135 4.17 -1.45 15.94
N ASN A 136 4.41 -2.72 16.30
CA ASN A 136 4.37 -3.17 17.69
C ASN A 136 5.36 -2.39 18.56
N LEU A 137 6.59 -2.23 18.09
CA LEU A 137 7.62 -1.51 18.79
C LEU A 137 7.25 -0.02 18.96
N GLU A 138 6.74 0.62 17.91
CA GLU A 138 6.30 2.02 17.93
C GLU A 138 5.15 2.24 18.93
N ILE A 139 4.19 1.32 18.96
CA ILE A 139 3.07 1.37 19.93
C ILE A 139 3.59 1.24 21.35
N ALA A 140 4.49 0.29 21.65
CA ALA A 140 5.04 0.07 22.96
C ALA A 140 5.85 1.28 23.46
N ASP A 141 6.69 1.88 22.59
CA ASP A 141 7.47 3.07 22.91
C ASP A 141 6.56 4.30 23.15
N THR A 142 5.60 4.51 22.25
CA THR A 142 4.65 5.62 22.37
C THR A 142 3.79 5.49 23.63
N TRP A 143 3.35 4.28 23.96
CA TRP A 143 2.61 4.01 25.20
C TRP A 143 3.43 4.32 26.44
N THR A 144 4.69 3.91 26.47
CA THR A 144 5.61 4.19 27.58
C THR A 144 5.80 5.70 27.78
N ARG A 145 6.00 6.45 26.68
CA ARG A 145 6.09 7.91 26.72
C ARG A 145 4.81 8.57 27.21
N TYR A 146 3.66 8.05 26.77
CA TYR A 146 2.34 8.54 27.22
C TYR A 146 2.15 8.35 28.72
N MET A 147 2.46 7.17 29.25
CA MET A 147 2.36 6.90 30.68
C MET A 147 3.30 7.80 31.52
N ALA A 148 4.54 7.98 31.05
CA ALA A 148 5.48 8.90 31.68
C ALA A 148 4.98 10.35 31.69
N ALA A 149 4.35 10.81 30.61
CA ALA A 149 3.78 12.14 30.52
C ALA A 149 2.59 12.33 31.48
N ILE A 150 1.76 11.29 31.67
CA ILE A 150 0.65 11.33 32.66
C ILE A 150 1.21 11.46 34.08
N GLU A 151 2.21 10.66 34.43
CA GLU A 151 2.84 10.74 35.76
C GLU A 151 3.49 12.10 36.01
N GLN A 152 4.20 12.63 35.01
CA GLN A 152 4.81 13.93 35.06
C GLN A 152 3.76 15.03 35.27
N ARG A 153 2.61 14.97 34.59
CA ARG A 153 1.52 15.91 34.76
C ARG A 153 0.95 15.90 36.20
N LYS A 154 0.77 14.69 36.77
CA LYS A 154 0.31 14.57 38.18
C LYS A 154 1.28 15.26 39.12
N TYR A 155 2.58 15.06 38.96
CA TYR A 155 3.60 15.67 39.80
C TYR A 155 3.62 17.20 39.74
N TYR A 156 3.24 17.82 38.62
CA TYR A 156 3.19 19.28 38.50
C TYR A 156 1.84 19.89 38.93
N GLN A 157 0.83 19.05 39.20
CA GLN A 157 -0.48 19.50 39.70
C GLN A 157 -0.58 19.46 41.24
N GLU A 158 0.33 18.75 41.92
CA GLU A 158 0.54 18.79 43.38
C GLU A 158 1.49 19.96 43.79
#